data_0e668c25e2c6bff05be12cad4a493776
#
_entry.id   0e668c25e2c6bff05be12cad4a493776
#
_cell.length_a   1.000
_cell.length_b   1.000
_cell.length_c   1.000
_cell.angle_alpha   90.00
_cell.angle_beta   90.00
_cell.angle_gamma   90.00
#
_symmetry.space_group_name_H-M   'P 1'
#
loop_
_entity.id
_entity.type
_entity.pdbx_description
1 polymer ?
#
loop_
_entity_poly.entity_id
_entity_poly.type
_entity_poly.pdbx_seq_one_letter_code
_entity_poly.pdbx_strand_id
1 'polypeptide(L)'
;MRKKMMIAALSLTLPVAIAAVMMLQSTRVKGQDANGTEVRVDNFTFAPDTVTVPVNTTVTWVNKDDIPHVIASNDGVFKSKALDTDQRYSYRFSKAGTYPYYCSIHPKMVGKILVQ
;
A
#
# COMPACT_ATOMS: atom_id res chain seq x y z
N MET A 1 -65.15 29.81 -31.27
CA MET A 1 -64.68 29.60 -30.95
C MET A 1 -63.66 29.13 -30.35
N ARG A 2 -63.19 28.85 -30.02
CA ARG A 2 -62.41 28.60 -29.47
C ARG A 2 -61.35 27.92 -29.24
N LYS A 3 -60.75 27.68 -28.94
CA LYS A 3 -59.87 27.25 -28.76
C LYS A 3 -59.00 26.75 -28.16
N LYS A 4 -58.49 26.43 -27.91
CA LYS A 4 -57.70 26.09 -27.40
C LYS A 4 -56.62 25.63 -27.11
N MET A 5 -56.09 25.36 -26.80
CA MET A 5 -55.09 25.05 -26.52
C MET A 5 -54.30 24.38 -26.00
N MET A 6 -53.76 24.05 -25.79
CA MET A 6 -53.02 23.50 -25.30
C MET A 6 -51.91 23.20 -24.92
N ILE A 7 -51.35 22.99 -24.60
CA ILE A 7 -50.37 22.85 -24.22
C ILE A 7 -49.47 22.07 -23.85
N ALA A 8 -48.89 21.72 -23.68
CA ALA A 8 -48.17 21.05 -23.39
C ALA A 8 -47.16 20.83 -22.78
N ALA A 9 -46.72 20.74 -22.41
CA ALA A 9 -45.89 20.66 -21.61
C ALA A 9 -44.86 19.92 -21.52
N LEU A 10 -44.47 19.57 -21.52
CA LEU A 10 -43.53 19.00 -21.33
C LEU A 10 -42.58 18.69 -20.69
N SER A 11 -42.06 18.51 -20.27
CA SER A 11 -41.29 18.23 -19.56
C SER A 11 -40.19 17.75 -19.39
N LEU A 12 -39.67 17.44 -19.29
CA LEU A 12 -38.69 17.11 -19.07
C LEU A 12 -37.82 16.55 -18.46
N THR A 13 -37.42 16.28 -18.11
CA THR A 13 -36.75 15.74 -17.56
C THR A 13 -35.58 15.43 -17.29
N LEU A 14 -34.97 15.18 -17.08
CA LEU A 14 -33.94 14.97 -16.71
C LEU A 14 -33.04 14.20 -16.31
N PRO A 15 -32.43 13.85 -16.21
CA PRO A 15 -31.63 13.15 -15.93
C PRO A 15 -30.79 12.99 -15.12
N VAL A 16 -30.31 13.09 -14.81
CA VAL A 16 -29.60 13.03 -13.92
C VAL A 16 -28.81 11.99 -13.60
N ALA A 17 -28.88 11.42 -13.28
CA ALA A 17 -28.24 10.37 -12.93
C ALA A 17 -26.85 10.37 -13.04
N ILE A 18 -26.34 10.62 -13.50
CA ILE A 18 -25.10 10.67 -13.66
C ILE A 18 -24.28 10.72 -12.62
N ALA A 19 -24.28 11.37 -12.09
CA ALA A 19 -23.47 11.59 -11.07
C ALA A 19 -22.99 10.43 -10.43
N ALA A 20 -23.57 9.78 -10.08
CA ALA A 20 -23.16 8.73 -9.37
C ALA A 20 -21.93 8.18 -9.67
N VAL A 21 -21.68 7.85 -10.42
CA VAL A 21 -20.61 7.29 -10.72
C VAL A 21 -19.44 7.58 -10.15
N MET A 22 -19.05 8.42 -10.25
CA MET A 22 -17.91 8.74 -9.89
C MET A 22 -17.50 8.34 -8.72
N MET A 23 -17.99 8.52 -7.98
CA MET A 23 -17.62 8.34 -6.80
C MET A 23 -16.89 7.18 -6.61
N LEU A 24 -17.20 6.39 -6.98
CA LEU A 24 -16.66 5.28 -6.71
C LEU A 24 -15.31 5.21 -6.78
N GLN A 25 -14.88 5.43 -7.53
CA GLN A 25 -13.62 5.29 -7.64
C GLN A 25 -12.89 5.81 -6.69
N SER A 26 -13.14 6.62 -6.43
CA SER A 26 -12.41 7.27 -5.55
C SER A 26 -12.07 6.45 -4.49
N THR A 27 -12.63 6.02 -4.14
CA THR A 27 -12.39 5.33 -3.06
C THR A 27 -11.34 4.49 -3.10
N ARG A 28 -11.22 4.04 -3.60
CA ARG A 28 -10.43 3.24 -3.48
C ARG A 28 -9.29 3.51 -3.53
N VAL A 29 -8.99 3.79 -3.75
CA VAL A 29 -7.94 4.09 -3.92
C VAL A 29 -7.31 4.33 -3.03
N LYS A 30 -7.53 4.53 -2.53
CA LYS A 30 -7.01 4.86 -1.76
C LYS A 30 -6.09 4.37 -1.47
N GLY A 31 -5.81 4.20 -1.83
CA GLY A 31 -5.01 4.02 -1.61
C GLY A 31 -4.59 3.62 -0.76
N GLN A 32 -4.67 3.56 -0.54
CA GLN A 32 -4.54 3.32 0.32
C GLN A 32 -3.64 2.74 0.70
N ASP A 33 -3.52 2.66 0.70
CA ASP A 33 -2.86 1.89 1.12
C ASP A 33 -1.60 1.81 0.73
N ALA A 34 -1.27 2.42 -0.04
CA ALA A 34 0.00 2.42 -0.46
C ALA A 34 0.93 2.54 0.63
N ASN A 35 0.57 3.07 1.63
CA ASN A 35 1.48 3.17 2.70
C ASN A 35 1.35 2.14 3.69
N GLY A 36 0.54 1.19 3.47
CA GLY A 36 0.20 0.28 4.51
C GLY A 36 0.86 -1.07 4.47
N THR A 37 1.83 -1.27 3.66
CA THR A 37 2.44 -2.59 3.54
C THR A 37 3.31 -2.90 4.75
N GLU A 38 3.06 -4.02 5.37
CA GLU A 38 3.77 -4.42 6.57
C GLU A 38 4.36 -5.80 6.43
N VAL A 39 5.58 -5.97 6.91
CA VAL A 39 6.25 -7.26 6.99
C VAL A 39 6.46 -7.57 8.45
N ARG A 40 6.02 -8.73 8.89
CA ARG A 40 6.23 -9.14 10.27
C ARG A 40 7.53 -9.90 10.34
N VAL A 41 8.29 -9.64 11.38
CA VAL A 41 9.49 -10.40 11.68
C VAL A 41 9.13 -11.26 12.85
N ASP A 42 9.00 -12.56 12.65
CA ASP A 42 8.49 -13.43 13.68
C ASP A 42 9.07 -14.83 13.48
N ASN A 43 9.46 -15.47 14.55
CA ASN A 43 10.01 -16.81 14.49
C ASN A 43 11.17 -16.89 13.50
N PHE A 44 12.03 -15.89 13.53
CA PHE A 44 13.24 -15.82 12.70
C PHE A 44 12.92 -15.85 11.20
N THR A 45 11.79 -15.32 10.79
CA THR A 45 11.44 -15.22 9.39
C THR A 45 10.81 -13.88 9.09
N PHE A 46 10.82 -13.49 7.82
CA PHE A 46 10.09 -12.33 7.36
C PHE A 46 8.80 -12.83 6.71
N ALA A 47 7.67 -12.30 7.13
CA ALA A 47 6.38 -12.77 6.62
C ALA A 47 5.55 -11.58 6.17
N PRO A 48 5.23 -11.49 4.90
CA PRO A 48 5.68 -12.38 3.81
C PRO A 48 7.13 -12.12 3.46
N ASP A 49 7.81 -13.10 2.93
CA ASP A 49 9.22 -12.94 2.62
C ASP A 49 9.44 -12.28 1.25
N THR A 50 8.44 -12.22 0.42
CA THR A 50 8.50 -11.51 -0.86
C THR A 50 7.27 -10.63 -0.96
N VAL A 51 7.49 -9.36 -1.21
CA VAL A 51 6.40 -8.40 -1.29
C VAL A 51 6.57 -7.59 -2.55
N THR A 52 5.49 -7.41 -3.30
CA THR A 52 5.49 -6.60 -4.50
C THR A 52 4.68 -5.34 -4.23
N VAL A 53 5.26 -4.19 -4.46
CA VAL A 53 4.60 -2.92 -4.21
C VAL A 53 4.84 -1.95 -5.36
N PRO A 54 3.97 -0.98 -5.54
CA PRO A 54 4.21 0.06 -6.54
C PRO A 54 5.26 1.05 -6.03
N VAL A 55 5.85 1.79 -6.97
CA VAL A 55 6.79 2.84 -6.64
C VAL A 55 6.13 3.82 -5.66
N ASN A 56 6.90 4.33 -4.75
CA ASN A 56 6.48 5.28 -3.72
C ASN A 56 5.69 4.67 -2.57
N THR A 57 5.78 3.37 -2.42
CA THR A 57 5.18 2.70 -1.27
C THR A 57 6.14 2.69 -0.10
N THR A 58 5.63 2.89 1.08
CA THR A 58 6.39 2.73 2.32
C THR A 58 6.13 1.34 2.87
N VAL A 59 7.20 0.58 3.09
CA VAL A 59 7.10 -0.74 3.69
C VAL A 59 7.58 -0.62 5.12
N THR A 60 6.85 -1.22 6.04
CA THR A 60 7.19 -1.20 7.46
C THR A 60 7.43 -2.61 7.95
N TRP A 61 8.56 -2.82 8.58
CA TRP A 61 8.88 -4.09 9.24
C TRP A 61 8.58 -3.95 10.72
N VAL A 62 7.97 -4.95 11.31
CA VAL A 62 7.64 -4.96 12.73
C VAL A 62 8.23 -6.19 13.36
N ASN A 63 9.08 -6.03 14.36
CA ASN A 63 9.65 -7.19 15.04
C ASN A 63 8.66 -7.74 16.05
N LYS A 64 8.24 -8.99 15.83
CA LYS A 64 7.34 -9.66 16.76
C LYS A 64 8.03 -10.78 17.54
N ASP A 65 9.33 -10.95 17.34
CA ASP A 65 10.09 -11.89 18.13
C ASP A 65 10.50 -11.26 19.47
N ASP A 66 10.93 -12.05 20.38
CA ASP A 66 11.37 -11.57 21.66
C ASP A 66 12.90 -11.37 21.69
N ILE A 67 13.53 -11.34 20.53
CA ILE A 67 14.94 -10.99 20.41
C ILE A 67 15.08 -9.95 19.32
N PRO A 68 16.17 -9.19 19.31
CA PRO A 68 16.33 -8.13 18.32
C PRO A 68 16.65 -8.65 16.92
N HIS A 69 16.23 -7.89 15.92
CA HIS A 69 16.54 -8.16 14.53
C HIS A 69 16.95 -6.86 13.84
N VAL A 70 17.70 -6.96 12.76
CA VAL A 70 18.11 -5.81 11.96
C VAL A 70 17.69 -6.06 10.52
N ILE A 71 17.10 -5.06 9.88
CA ILE A 71 16.72 -5.14 8.50
C ILE A 71 17.81 -4.47 7.67
N ALA A 72 18.44 -5.20 6.79
CA ALA A 72 19.54 -4.64 5.99
C ALA A 72 19.43 -5.05 4.54
N SER A 73 19.42 -4.09 3.62
CA SER A 73 19.39 -4.44 2.22
C SER A 73 20.74 -4.96 1.78
N ASN A 74 20.74 -5.89 0.84
CA ASN A 74 21.99 -6.49 0.37
C ASN A 74 22.90 -5.46 -0.29
N ASP A 75 22.34 -4.45 -0.90
CA ASP A 75 23.13 -3.46 -1.62
C ASP A 75 23.29 -2.14 -0.85
N GLY A 76 22.91 -2.12 0.41
CA GLY A 76 23.15 -0.94 1.22
C GLY A 76 22.15 0.19 1.04
N VAL A 77 21.04 -0.06 0.38
CA VAL A 77 20.05 1.00 0.14
C VAL A 77 19.34 1.38 1.43
N PHE A 78 19.06 0.43 2.31
CA PHE A 78 18.43 0.74 3.58
C PHE A 78 18.96 -0.18 4.68
N LYS A 79 18.86 0.30 5.90
CA LYS A 79 19.29 -0.50 7.04
C LYS A 79 18.67 0.07 8.31
N SER A 80 18.09 -0.78 9.12
CA SER A 80 17.54 -0.37 10.40
C SER A 80 18.61 -0.47 11.47
N LYS A 81 18.30 0.03 12.65
CA LYS A 81 19.08 -0.30 13.80
C LYS A 81 18.46 -1.55 14.35
N ALA A 82 18.98 -2.07 15.43
CA ALA A 82 18.42 -3.26 16.06
C ALA A 82 17.00 -2.94 16.51
N LEU A 83 16.05 -3.78 16.13
CA LEU A 83 14.66 -3.60 16.51
C LEU A 83 14.34 -4.59 17.62
N ASP A 84 13.94 -4.07 18.78
CA ASP A 84 13.45 -4.92 19.85
C ASP A 84 12.00 -5.29 19.58
N THR A 85 11.41 -6.10 20.43
CA THR A 85 10.03 -6.54 20.26
C THR A 85 9.11 -5.35 20.06
N ASP A 86 8.27 -5.43 19.06
CA ASP A 86 7.27 -4.43 18.68
C ASP A 86 7.84 -3.15 18.10
N GLN A 87 9.15 -3.05 17.94
CA GLN A 87 9.72 -1.90 17.27
C GLN A 87 9.59 -2.04 15.75
N ARG A 88 9.59 -0.91 15.09
CA ARG A 88 9.28 -0.83 13.66
C ARG A 88 10.36 -0.09 12.91
N TYR A 89 10.53 -0.44 11.64
CA TYR A 89 11.39 0.27 10.73
C TYR A 89 10.64 0.45 9.43
N SER A 90 10.65 1.64 8.87
CA SER A 90 9.95 1.92 7.61
C SER A 90 10.91 2.48 6.59
N TYR A 91 10.70 2.11 5.32
CA TYR A 91 11.48 2.67 4.23
C TYR A 91 10.55 2.89 3.05
N ARG A 92 10.66 4.05 2.40
CA ARG A 92 9.84 4.37 1.26
C ARG A 92 10.61 4.08 -0.02
N PHE A 93 10.05 3.24 -0.88
CA PHE A 93 10.71 2.82 -2.11
C PHE A 93 10.30 3.74 -3.26
N SER A 94 11.18 4.65 -3.66
CA SER A 94 10.87 5.60 -4.70
C SER A 94 11.34 5.19 -6.08
N LYS A 95 12.00 4.06 -6.20
CA LYS A 95 12.55 3.62 -7.47
C LYS A 95 12.26 2.17 -7.71
N ALA A 96 11.79 1.85 -8.91
CA ALA A 96 11.49 0.45 -9.25
C ALA A 96 12.75 -0.39 -9.20
N GLY A 97 12.61 -1.63 -8.84
CA GLY A 97 13.74 -2.55 -8.76
C GLY A 97 13.45 -3.69 -7.82
N THR A 98 14.43 -4.56 -7.69
CA THR A 98 14.37 -5.69 -6.77
C THR A 98 15.33 -5.41 -5.62
N TYR A 99 14.83 -5.50 -4.41
CA TYR A 99 15.59 -5.15 -3.21
C TYR A 99 15.64 -6.33 -2.26
N PRO A 100 16.63 -7.20 -2.41
CA PRO A 100 16.79 -8.29 -1.45
C PRO A 100 17.34 -7.73 -0.13
N TYR A 101 16.95 -8.33 0.96
CA TYR A 101 17.40 -7.91 2.28
C TYR A 101 17.54 -9.11 3.21
N TYR A 102 18.13 -8.88 4.35
CA TYR A 102 18.39 -9.94 5.30
C TYR A 102 18.47 -9.34 6.69
N CYS A 103 18.56 -10.20 7.70
CA CYS A 103 18.80 -9.73 9.06
C CYS A 103 20.30 -9.83 9.32
N SER A 104 20.94 -8.72 9.64
CA SER A 104 22.39 -8.74 9.81
C SER A 104 22.85 -9.51 11.05
N ILE A 105 21.93 -9.79 11.97
CA ILE A 105 22.26 -10.58 13.15
C ILE A 105 22.02 -12.06 12.86
N HIS A 106 21.09 -12.38 12.00
CA HIS A 106 20.77 -13.75 11.65
C HIS A 106 20.74 -13.85 10.13
N PRO A 107 21.90 -13.95 9.48
CA PRO A 107 21.99 -13.77 8.03
C PRO A 107 21.21 -14.75 7.16
N LYS A 108 20.73 -15.85 7.73
CA LYS A 108 19.91 -16.76 6.94
C LYS A 108 18.47 -16.29 6.83
N MET A 109 18.06 -15.30 7.59
CA MET A 109 16.75 -14.71 7.45
C MET A 109 16.83 -13.76 6.26
N VAL A 110 16.09 -14.08 5.21
CA VAL A 110 16.14 -13.29 3.98
C VAL A 110 14.74 -12.96 3.48
N GLY A 111 14.65 -11.88 2.77
CA GLY A 111 13.41 -11.47 2.14
C GLY A 111 13.71 -10.60 0.94
N LYS A 112 12.68 -10.11 0.29
CA LYS A 112 12.88 -9.25 -0.86
C LYS A 112 11.65 -8.42 -1.16
N ILE A 113 11.88 -7.19 -1.59
CA ILE A 113 10.81 -6.29 -1.99
C ILE A 113 10.96 -6.07 -3.49
N LEU A 114 9.88 -6.27 -4.23
CA LEU A 114 9.83 -6.00 -5.66
C LEU A 114 9.04 -4.72 -5.85
N VAL A 115 9.67 -3.72 -6.43
CA VAL A 115 9.03 -2.41 -6.62
C VAL A 115 8.81 -2.19 -8.11
N GLN A 116 7.59 -1.99 -8.51
CA GLN A 116 7.29 -1.82 -9.93
C GLN A 116 6.16 -0.78 -10.20
#